data_614460ddf4b5e71126759f9d690863c8
#
_entry.id   614460ddf4b5e71126759f9d690863c8
#
_cell.length_a   1.000
_cell.length_b   1.000
_cell.length_c   1.000
_cell.angle_alpha   90.00
_cell.angle_beta   90.00
_cell.angle_gamma   90.00
#
_symmetry.space_group_name_H-M   'P 1'
#
loop_
_entity.id
_entity.type
_entity.pdbx_description
1 polymer ?
#
loop_
_entity_poly.entity_id
_entity_poly.type
_entity_poly.pdbx_seq_one_letter_code
_entity_poly.pdbx_strand_id
1 'polypeptide(L)'
;MNSGRIIMVNGPVVRATGMRDFAMREMVTVGRLSLLGEIIRLDGEDALIQVYEDTAGLTVGESVTGSGSPLSMALGPGLMGSIFDGIGRPLARLLEKEGAFVTRGVSVPQIDPDRTWEVTPLGKVGDVVTPGTVLASVRETSLVEHRILVPAGLEGEILSILPAGFHRASSAVAKIRDSRGK
;
A
#
# COMPACT_ATOMS: atom_id res chain seq x y z
N MET A 1 5.67 -14.63 -2.02
CA MET A 1 4.25 -14.33 -1.79
C MET A 1 3.56 -15.64 -1.48
N ASN A 2 2.82 -15.70 -0.38
CA ASN A 2 2.06 -16.88 0.01
C ASN A 2 0.85 -17.04 -0.90
N SER A 3 0.49 -18.25 -1.26
CA SER A 3 -0.68 -18.52 -2.10
C SER A 3 -1.49 -19.70 -1.59
N GLY A 4 -2.80 -19.53 -1.57
CA GLY A 4 -3.78 -20.56 -1.27
C GLY A 4 -4.69 -20.85 -2.46
N ARG A 5 -5.70 -21.69 -2.26
CA ARG A 5 -6.70 -22.04 -3.28
C ARG A 5 -8.11 -21.97 -2.71
N ILE A 6 -9.02 -21.43 -3.51
CA ILE A 6 -10.44 -21.34 -3.17
C ILE A 6 -11.03 -22.75 -3.10
N ILE A 7 -11.73 -23.04 -2.01
CA ILE A 7 -12.47 -24.31 -1.83
C ILE A 7 -13.98 -24.10 -1.70
N MET A 8 -14.41 -22.86 -1.42
CA MET A 8 -15.84 -22.51 -1.34
C MET A 8 -16.03 -21.02 -1.62
N VAL A 9 -17.11 -20.69 -2.31
CA VAL A 9 -17.59 -19.30 -2.50
C VAL A 9 -19.04 -19.24 -2.01
N ASN A 10 -19.32 -18.35 -1.08
CA ASN A 10 -20.65 -18.14 -0.53
C ASN A 10 -20.94 -16.64 -0.36
N GLY A 11 -21.53 -16.03 -1.39
CA GLY A 11 -21.69 -14.59 -1.43
C GLY A 11 -20.34 -13.88 -1.27
N PRO A 12 -20.23 -12.89 -0.36
CA PRO A 12 -18.99 -12.14 -0.16
C PRO A 12 -17.91 -12.92 0.62
N VAL A 13 -18.23 -14.13 1.09
CA VAL A 13 -17.32 -14.95 1.89
C VAL A 13 -16.74 -16.08 1.06
N VAL A 14 -15.42 -16.12 1.00
CA VAL A 14 -14.65 -17.16 0.31
C VAL A 14 -13.88 -17.96 1.37
N ARG A 15 -13.91 -19.30 1.26
CA ARG A 15 -13.03 -20.18 2.02
C ARG A 15 -11.91 -20.67 1.12
N ALA A 16 -10.68 -20.57 1.59
CA ALA A 16 -9.48 -21.02 0.89
C ALA A 16 -8.67 -21.95 1.77
N THR A 17 -7.91 -22.86 1.14
CA THR A 17 -6.97 -23.78 1.80
C THR A 17 -5.53 -23.47 1.39
N GLY A 18 -4.54 -24.02 2.13
CA GLY A 18 -3.12 -23.69 1.95
C GLY A 18 -2.77 -22.34 2.56
N MET A 19 -3.51 -21.93 3.59
CA MET A 19 -3.45 -20.57 4.18
C MET A 19 -2.63 -20.53 5.49
N ARG A 20 -1.84 -21.54 5.81
CA ARG A 20 -1.09 -21.65 7.08
C ARG A 20 -0.16 -20.46 7.35
N ASP A 21 0.52 -19.97 6.30
CA ASP A 21 1.53 -18.91 6.42
C ASP A 21 0.96 -17.50 6.28
N PHE A 22 -0.36 -17.36 6.33
CA PHE A 22 -1.05 -16.08 6.24
C PHE A 22 -1.36 -15.53 7.64
N ALA A 23 -1.55 -14.23 7.73
CA ALA A 23 -1.89 -13.56 8.99
C ALA A 23 -3.38 -13.17 9.05
N MET A 24 -3.90 -13.06 10.27
CA MET A 24 -5.23 -12.47 10.51
C MET A 24 -5.24 -11.02 10.00
N ARG A 25 -6.31 -10.62 9.35
CA ARG A 25 -6.51 -9.31 8.72
C ARG A 25 -5.57 -9.01 7.56
N GLU A 26 -4.84 -10.01 7.09
CA GLU A 26 -4.04 -9.85 5.89
C GLU A 26 -4.94 -9.59 4.68
N MET A 27 -4.56 -8.59 3.88
CA MET A 27 -5.19 -8.34 2.60
C MET A 27 -4.76 -9.38 1.59
N VAL A 28 -5.72 -9.90 0.85
CA VAL A 28 -5.51 -10.92 -0.17
C VAL A 28 -6.16 -10.53 -1.49
N THR A 29 -5.57 -11.02 -2.56
CA THR A 29 -6.15 -10.95 -3.90
C THR A 29 -6.76 -12.30 -4.24
N VAL A 30 -8.05 -12.31 -4.58
CA VAL A 30 -8.86 -13.52 -4.74
C VAL A 30 -9.21 -13.74 -6.20
N GLY A 31 -8.84 -14.90 -6.71
CA GLY A 31 -9.18 -15.40 -8.04
C GLY A 31 -8.51 -14.66 -9.19
N ARG A 32 -8.87 -15.07 -10.41
CA ARG A 32 -8.37 -14.47 -11.65
C ARG A 32 -8.84 -13.03 -11.87
N LEU A 33 -9.96 -12.66 -11.26
CA LEU A 33 -10.49 -11.30 -11.28
C LEU A 33 -9.72 -10.36 -10.35
N SER A 34 -8.77 -10.87 -9.57
CA SER A 34 -7.95 -10.08 -8.62
C SER A 34 -8.79 -9.30 -7.62
N LEU A 35 -9.89 -9.89 -7.14
CA LEU A 35 -10.79 -9.24 -6.19
C LEU A 35 -10.10 -9.03 -4.86
N LEU A 36 -10.27 -7.86 -4.26
CA LEU A 36 -9.67 -7.54 -2.97
C LEU A 36 -10.49 -8.13 -1.82
N GLY A 37 -9.82 -8.80 -0.89
CA GLY A 37 -10.44 -9.36 0.31
C GLY A 37 -9.52 -9.31 1.52
N GLU A 38 -10.09 -9.58 2.69
CA GLU A 38 -9.42 -9.62 3.99
C GLU A 38 -9.65 -10.96 4.67
N ILE A 39 -8.61 -11.52 5.29
CA ILE A 39 -8.73 -12.72 6.09
C ILE A 39 -9.42 -12.40 7.41
N ILE A 40 -10.64 -12.91 7.59
CA ILE A 40 -11.45 -12.69 8.79
C ILE A 40 -11.38 -13.84 9.79
N ARG A 41 -10.86 -15.02 9.38
CA ARG A 41 -10.64 -16.17 10.25
C ARG A 41 -9.57 -17.08 9.65
N LEU A 42 -8.72 -17.62 10.51
CA LEU A 42 -7.77 -18.69 10.20
C LEU A 42 -8.13 -19.93 11.02
N ASP A 43 -8.09 -21.10 10.39
CA ASP A 43 -8.38 -22.38 11.01
C ASP A 43 -7.47 -23.48 10.40
N GLY A 44 -6.30 -23.65 10.98
CA GLY A 44 -5.28 -24.57 10.47
C GLY A 44 -4.78 -24.20 9.10
N GLU A 45 -5.09 -25.04 8.10
CA GLU A 45 -4.73 -24.81 6.69
C GLU A 45 -5.76 -23.92 5.95
N ASP A 46 -6.92 -23.67 6.56
CA ASP A 46 -8.01 -22.97 5.92
C ASP A 46 -8.15 -21.54 6.43
N ALA A 47 -8.64 -20.66 5.59
CA ALA A 47 -9.04 -19.30 5.94
C ALA A 47 -10.43 -18.97 5.42
N LEU A 48 -11.16 -18.14 6.18
CA LEU A 48 -12.31 -17.40 5.69
C LEU A 48 -11.87 -16.00 5.29
N ILE A 49 -12.26 -15.60 4.10
CA ILE A 49 -11.90 -14.33 3.47
C ILE A 49 -13.19 -13.59 3.18
N GLN A 50 -13.29 -12.35 3.64
CA GLN A 50 -14.32 -11.42 3.22
C GLN A 50 -13.84 -10.68 1.97
N VAL A 51 -14.52 -10.86 0.85
CA VAL A 51 -14.25 -10.14 -0.39
C VAL A 51 -15.08 -8.86 -0.41
N TYR A 52 -14.45 -7.75 -0.76
CA TYR A 52 -15.11 -6.42 -0.73
C TYR A 52 -15.89 -6.09 -2.00
N GLU A 53 -15.69 -6.89 -3.04
CA GLU A 53 -16.34 -6.72 -4.35
C GLU A 53 -17.27 -7.91 -4.65
N ASP A 54 -18.09 -7.78 -5.69
CA ASP A 54 -18.96 -8.87 -6.12
C ASP A 54 -18.14 -10.09 -6.57
N THR A 55 -18.44 -11.24 -5.95
CA THR A 55 -17.76 -12.52 -6.16
C THR A 55 -18.31 -13.34 -7.33
N ALA A 56 -19.32 -12.84 -8.06
CA ALA A 56 -19.87 -13.55 -9.21
C ALA A 56 -18.76 -13.88 -10.24
N GLY A 57 -18.70 -15.15 -10.64
CA GLY A 57 -17.69 -15.65 -11.56
C GLY A 57 -16.40 -16.18 -10.91
N LEU A 58 -16.22 -16.06 -9.58
CA LEU A 58 -15.19 -16.82 -8.89
C LEU A 58 -15.50 -18.31 -8.91
N THR A 59 -14.48 -19.13 -9.13
CA THR A 59 -14.59 -20.58 -9.13
C THR A 59 -13.67 -21.25 -8.10
N VAL A 60 -14.10 -22.40 -7.61
CA VAL A 60 -13.28 -23.25 -6.76
C VAL A 60 -12.00 -23.66 -7.51
N GLY A 61 -10.87 -23.68 -6.81
CA GLY A 61 -9.55 -23.98 -7.38
C GLY A 61 -8.76 -22.75 -7.83
N GLU A 62 -9.38 -21.57 -7.96
CA GLU A 62 -8.64 -20.34 -8.24
C GLU A 62 -7.71 -19.95 -7.08
N SER A 63 -6.69 -19.18 -7.39
CA SER A 63 -5.66 -18.78 -6.42
C SER A 63 -6.15 -17.67 -5.49
N VAL A 64 -5.61 -17.70 -4.27
CA VAL A 64 -5.64 -16.59 -3.32
C VAL A 64 -4.20 -16.19 -3.05
N THR A 65 -3.85 -14.93 -3.22
CA THR A 65 -2.49 -14.43 -3.04
C THR A 65 -2.44 -13.40 -1.91
N GLY A 66 -1.53 -13.57 -0.96
CA GLY A 66 -1.35 -12.68 0.18
C GLY A 66 -0.54 -11.43 -0.17
N SER A 67 -0.88 -10.32 0.48
CA SER A 67 -0.10 -9.07 0.42
C SER A 67 1.02 -9.03 1.46
N GLY A 68 0.98 -9.90 2.48
CA GLY A 68 1.87 -9.88 3.64
C GLY A 68 1.56 -8.80 4.67
N SER A 69 0.47 -8.04 4.50
CA SER A 69 0.11 -6.94 5.41
C SER A 69 -1.42 -6.75 5.47
N PRO A 70 -1.95 -6.18 6.57
CA PRO A 70 -3.34 -5.76 6.64
C PRO A 70 -3.61 -4.57 5.70
N LEU A 71 -4.90 -4.21 5.57
CA LEU A 71 -5.30 -3.01 4.84
C LEU A 71 -4.52 -1.81 5.39
N SER A 72 -3.79 -1.16 4.51
CA SER A 72 -2.95 -0.03 4.84
C SER A 72 -3.07 1.06 3.79
N MET A 73 -2.81 2.29 4.20
CA MET A 73 -2.81 3.44 3.31
C MET A 73 -1.41 4.02 3.24
N ALA A 74 -0.91 4.22 2.03
CA ALA A 74 0.33 4.93 1.82
C ALA A 74 0.13 6.42 2.20
N LEU A 75 0.96 6.91 3.11
CA LEU A 75 0.92 8.32 3.53
C LEU A 75 1.95 9.11 2.73
N GLY A 76 1.50 10.19 2.10
CA GLY A 76 2.36 11.04 1.30
C GLY A 76 1.65 12.29 0.81
N PRO A 77 2.36 13.21 0.15
CA PRO A 77 1.75 14.42 -0.39
C PRO A 77 0.76 14.08 -1.50
N GLY A 78 -0.36 14.79 -1.55
CA GLY A 78 -1.45 14.58 -2.52
C GLY A 78 -2.66 13.85 -1.95
N LEU A 79 -2.63 13.42 -0.70
CA LEU A 79 -3.79 12.83 -0.03
C LEU A 79 -4.81 13.89 0.39
N MET A 80 -4.34 15.07 0.79
CA MET A 80 -5.20 16.16 1.23
C MET A 80 -6.08 16.66 0.08
N GLY A 81 -7.39 16.75 0.34
CA GLY A 81 -8.39 17.13 -0.66
C GLY A 81 -8.81 16.01 -1.62
N SER A 82 -8.27 14.80 -1.49
CA SER A 82 -8.70 13.63 -2.25
C SER A 82 -9.82 12.87 -1.53
N ILE A 83 -10.72 12.27 -2.31
CA ILE A 83 -11.79 11.42 -1.80
C ILE A 83 -11.46 9.96 -2.14
N PHE A 84 -11.58 9.10 -1.16
CA PHE A 84 -11.26 7.67 -1.28
C PHE A 84 -12.50 6.83 -1.01
N ASP A 85 -12.53 5.64 -1.58
CA ASP A 85 -13.50 4.61 -1.21
C ASP A 85 -13.09 3.88 0.07
N GLY A 86 -13.93 2.89 0.51
CA GLY A 86 -13.71 2.14 1.76
C GLY A 86 -12.44 1.26 1.79
N ILE A 87 -11.78 1.03 0.66
CA ILE A 87 -10.54 0.25 0.55
C ILE A 87 -9.34 1.12 0.13
N GLY A 88 -9.51 2.45 0.18
CA GLY A 88 -8.43 3.41 -0.02
C GLY A 88 -8.10 3.71 -1.48
N ARG A 89 -9.01 3.47 -2.44
CA ARG A 89 -8.80 3.85 -3.84
C ARG A 89 -9.27 5.29 -4.09
N PRO A 90 -8.45 6.18 -4.68
CA PRO A 90 -8.86 7.55 -4.97
C PRO A 90 -9.92 7.60 -6.07
N LEU A 91 -11.10 8.14 -5.75
CA LEU A 91 -12.28 8.15 -6.64
C LEU A 91 -12.04 8.91 -7.94
N ALA A 92 -11.32 10.04 -7.89
CA ALA A 92 -11.01 10.81 -9.10
C ALA A 92 -10.20 9.96 -10.09
N ARG A 93 -9.19 9.23 -9.63
CA ARG A 93 -8.36 8.38 -10.47
C ARG A 93 -9.09 7.13 -10.95
N LEU A 94 -10.02 6.61 -10.16
CA LEU A 94 -10.91 5.53 -10.60
C LEU A 94 -11.79 6.01 -11.77
N LEU A 95 -12.38 7.20 -11.65
CA LEU A 95 -13.21 7.80 -12.69
C LEU A 95 -12.41 8.06 -13.99
N GLU A 96 -11.19 8.56 -13.87
CA GLU A 96 -10.30 8.77 -15.04
C GLU A 96 -9.94 7.46 -15.75
N LYS A 97 -9.70 6.39 -14.99
CA LYS A 97 -9.27 5.10 -15.54
C LYS A 97 -10.42 4.26 -16.08
N GLU A 98 -11.54 4.20 -15.38
CA GLU A 98 -12.65 3.28 -15.63
C GLU A 98 -13.91 3.99 -16.17
N GLY A 99 -14.00 5.31 -16.04
CA GLY A 99 -15.22 6.04 -16.33
C GLY A 99 -16.27 5.90 -15.24
N ALA A 100 -17.55 6.02 -15.61
CA ALA A 100 -18.68 6.03 -14.67
C ALA A 100 -18.95 4.67 -13.98
N PHE A 101 -18.41 3.57 -14.51
CA PHE A 101 -18.62 2.22 -13.99
C PHE A 101 -17.28 1.60 -13.61
N VAL A 102 -17.12 1.34 -12.32
CA VAL A 102 -15.89 0.74 -11.78
C VAL A 102 -15.87 -0.76 -12.05
N THR A 103 -14.85 -1.22 -12.78
CA THR A 103 -14.63 -2.63 -13.05
C THR A 103 -14.12 -3.33 -11.78
N ARG A 104 -14.57 -4.58 -11.56
CA ARG A 104 -14.10 -5.40 -10.42
C ARG A 104 -12.61 -5.71 -10.53
N GLY A 105 -11.93 -5.77 -9.38
CA GLY A 105 -10.50 -6.06 -9.29
C GLY A 105 -9.60 -4.93 -9.78
N VAL A 106 -10.16 -3.75 -10.11
CA VAL A 106 -9.34 -2.61 -10.52
C VAL A 106 -8.52 -2.08 -9.35
N SER A 107 -7.24 -1.91 -9.57
CA SER A 107 -6.33 -1.27 -8.64
C SER A 107 -5.82 0.05 -9.20
N VAL A 108 -5.79 1.06 -8.34
CA VAL A 108 -5.16 2.37 -8.62
C VAL A 108 -4.29 2.76 -7.43
N PRO A 109 -3.09 3.30 -7.67
CA PRO A 109 -2.23 3.77 -6.59
C PRO A 109 -2.92 4.87 -5.77
N GLN A 110 -2.78 4.81 -4.45
CA GLN A 110 -3.36 5.80 -3.52
C GLN A 110 -2.75 7.18 -3.71
N ILE A 111 -1.43 7.22 -3.95
CA ILE A 111 -0.68 8.44 -4.27
C ILE A 111 -0.35 8.39 -5.77
N ASP A 112 -0.43 9.53 -6.44
CA ASP A 112 -0.02 9.64 -7.83
C ASP A 112 1.52 9.56 -7.92
N PRO A 113 2.09 8.47 -8.50
CA PRO A 113 3.52 8.27 -8.55
C PRO A 113 4.23 9.26 -9.50
N ASP A 114 3.51 9.81 -10.46
CA ASP A 114 4.06 10.72 -11.49
C ASP A 114 3.94 12.18 -11.12
N ARG A 115 3.10 12.51 -10.15
CA ARG A 115 2.98 13.88 -9.67
C ARG A 115 4.28 14.34 -9.03
N THR A 116 4.72 15.53 -9.41
CA THR A 116 5.94 16.16 -8.89
C THR A 116 5.62 17.11 -7.74
N TRP A 117 6.51 17.14 -6.76
CA TRP A 117 6.41 17.97 -5.57
C TRP A 117 7.71 18.69 -5.32
N GLU A 118 7.62 19.93 -4.85
CA GLU A 118 8.79 20.69 -4.44
C GLU A 118 9.29 20.16 -3.09
N VAL A 119 10.45 19.51 -3.11
CA VAL A 119 11.06 18.88 -1.92
C VAL A 119 12.14 19.79 -1.38
N THR A 120 12.09 20.06 -0.07
CA THR A 120 13.13 20.77 0.67
C THR A 120 13.82 19.78 1.61
N PRO A 121 15.09 19.37 1.33
CA PRO A 121 15.84 18.50 2.23
C PRO A 121 16.18 19.23 3.53
N LEU A 122 16.06 18.54 4.66
CA LEU A 122 16.41 19.04 6.00
C LEU A 122 17.61 18.30 6.59
N GLY A 123 17.84 17.04 6.19
CA GLY A 123 19.03 16.28 6.53
C GLY A 123 20.20 16.55 5.57
N LYS A 124 21.40 16.13 5.95
CA LYS A 124 22.64 16.22 5.17
C LYS A 124 23.32 14.87 5.09
N VAL A 125 24.14 14.68 4.07
CA VAL A 125 25.03 13.51 3.96
C VAL A 125 25.97 13.47 5.15
N GLY A 126 26.09 12.31 5.79
CA GLY A 126 26.86 12.12 7.01
C GLY A 126 26.06 12.27 8.32
N ASP A 127 24.82 12.80 8.27
CA ASP A 127 24.00 12.88 9.48
C ASP A 127 23.59 11.47 9.94
N VAL A 128 23.66 11.25 11.24
CA VAL A 128 23.13 10.04 11.89
C VAL A 128 21.66 10.27 12.22
N VAL A 129 20.80 9.40 11.74
CA VAL A 129 19.36 9.51 11.87
C VAL A 129 18.75 8.31 12.57
N THR A 130 17.65 8.55 13.26
CA THR A 130 16.86 7.56 14.01
C THR A 130 15.40 7.60 13.53
N PRO A 131 14.57 6.60 13.85
CA PRO A 131 13.14 6.61 13.51
C PRO A 131 12.47 7.91 13.94
N GLY A 132 11.69 8.50 13.03
CA GLY A 132 11.01 9.77 13.25
C GLY A 132 11.83 11.03 12.95
N THR A 133 13.14 10.92 12.65
CA THR A 133 13.93 12.06 12.16
C THR A 133 13.35 12.57 10.85
N VAL A 134 13.18 13.90 10.71
CA VAL A 134 12.67 14.53 9.49
C VAL A 134 13.80 14.62 8.46
N LEU A 135 13.65 13.95 7.32
CA LEU A 135 14.61 13.97 6.22
C LEU A 135 14.40 15.14 5.26
N ALA A 136 13.14 15.40 4.96
CA ALA A 136 12.75 16.45 4.02
C ALA A 136 11.33 16.93 4.30
N SER A 137 10.95 18.08 3.76
CA SER A 137 9.58 18.57 3.77
C SER A 137 9.09 18.86 2.35
N VAL A 138 7.77 18.82 2.20
CA VAL A 138 7.05 19.12 0.96
C VAL A 138 5.89 20.04 1.32
N ARG A 139 5.81 21.21 0.71
CA ARG A 139 4.63 22.06 0.86
C ARG A 139 3.49 21.52 0.02
N GLU A 140 2.54 20.84 0.66
CA GLU A 140 1.39 20.24 -0.03
C GLU A 140 0.31 21.29 -0.36
N THR A 141 0.04 22.17 0.58
CA THR A 141 -0.87 23.31 0.41
C THR A 141 -0.28 24.57 1.09
N SER A 142 -0.98 25.71 1.00
CA SER A 142 -0.57 26.92 1.73
C SER A 142 -0.54 26.75 3.25
N LEU A 143 -1.30 25.78 3.78
CA LEU A 143 -1.47 25.52 5.22
C LEU A 143 -0.83 24.23 5.69
N VAL A 144 -0.52 23.31 4.78
CA VAL A 144 -0.04 21.96 5.13
C VAL A 144 1.34 21.70 4.56
N GLU A 145 2.27 21.40 5.46
CA GLU A 145 3.59 20.91 5.15
C GLU A 145 3.67 19.39 5.46
N HIS A 146 3.90 18.59 4.43
CA HIS A 146 4.14 17.17 4.58
C HIS A 146 5.60 16.92 4.94
N ARG A 147 5.86 16.15 6.01
CA ARG A 147 7.21 15.82 6.49
C ARG A 147 7.53 14.37 6.15
N ILE A 148 8.67 14.18 5.51
CA ILE A 148 9.18 12.85 5.17
C ILE A 148 10.09 12.40 6.31
N LEU A 149 9.71 11.31 6.97
CA LEU A 149 10.35 10.82 8.18
C LEU A 149 11.16 9.55 7.91
N VAL A 150 12.18 9.31 8.71
CA VAL A 150 12.84 8.01 8.79
C VAL A 150 11.84 6.99 9.34
N PRO A 151 11.58 5.88 8.62
CA PRO A 151 10.61 4.88 9.04
C PRO A 151 11.06 4.13 10.31
N ALA A 152 10.09 3.51 11.00
CA ALA A 152 10.35 2.67 12.15
C ALA A 152 11.30 1.51 11.81
N GLY A 153 12.26 1.25 12.70
CA GLY A 153 13.23 0.17 12.54
C GLY A 153 14.42 0.48 11.61
N LEU A 154 14.51 1.69 11.06
CA LEU A 154 15.64 2.16 10.29
C LEU A 154 16.41 3.24 11.07
N GLU A 155 17.71 3.00 11.30
CA GLU A 155 18.63 3.96 11.90
C GLU A 155 19.99 3.85 11.25
N GLY A 156 20.73 4.96 11.13
CA GLY A 156 22.05 4.93 10.52
C GLY A 156 22.49 6.27 9.96
N GLU A 157 23.47 6.24 9.07
CA GLU A 157 24.09 7.41 8.46
C GLU A 157 23.50 7.68 7.06
N ILE A 158 23.16 8.92 6.76
CA ILE A 158 22.70 9.34 5.43
C ILE A 158 23.86 9.29 4.43
N LEU A 159 23.78 8.39 3.45
CA LEU A 159 24.75 8.28 2.36
C LEU A 159 24.47 9.24 1.20
N SER A 160 23.19 9.47 0.92
CA SER A 160 22.73 10.43 -0.08
C SER A 160 21.35 10.92 0.24
N ILE A 161 21.04 12.15 -0.13
CA ILE A 161 19.73 12.76 0.00
C ILE A 161 19.40 13.52 -1.27
N LEU A 162 18.12 13.58 -1.64
CA LEU A 162 17.66 14.34 -2.79
C LEU A 162 18.01 15.83 -2.63
N PRO A 163 18.46 16.50 -3.71
CA PRO A 163 18.64 17.94 -3.69
C PRO A 163 17.27 18.65 -3.60
N ALA A 164 17.27 19.91 -3.19
CA ALA A 164 16.07 20.74 -3.26
C ALA A 164 15.58 20.87 -4.71
N GLY A 165 14.27 20.82 -4.90
CA GLY A 165 13.65 20.92 -6.22
C GLY A 165 12.43 20.02 -6.40
N PHE A 166 12.00 19.92 -7.67
CA PHE A 166 10.82 19.11 -8.03
C PHE A 166 11.18 17.65 -8.25
N HIS A 167 10.57 16.77 -7.46
CA HIS A 167 10.76 15.32 -7.53
C HIS A 167 9.43 14.61 -7.56
N ARG A 168 9.37 13.44 -8.20
CA ARG A 168 8.18 12.58 -8.21
C ARG A 168 7.94 11.98 -6.83
N ALA A 169 6.67 11.72 -6.50
CA ALA A 169 6.30 11.05 -5.26
C ALA A 169 6.94 9.65 -5.10
N SER A 170 7.28 9.00 -6.20
CA SER A 170 7.97 7.70 -6.24
C SER A 170 9.50 7.78 -6.07
N SER A 171 10.10 8.99 -6.05
CA SER A 171 11.54 9.15 -5.93
C SER A 171 12.04 8.78 -4.54
N ALA A 172 13.16 8.05 -4.47
CA ALA A 172 13.82 7.77 -3.19
C ALA A 172 14.40 9.05 -2.60
N VAL A 173 13.98 9.42 -1.39
CA VAL A 173 14.39 10.70 -0.76
C VAL A 173 15.79 10.64 -0.21
N ALA A 174 16.19 9.53 0.43
CA ALA A 174 17.51 9.34 0.99
C ALA A 174 17.92 7.87 0.89
N LYS A 175 19.24 7.64 0.90
CA LYS A 175 19.84 6.33 1.16
C LYS A 175 20.52 6.39 2.51
N ILE A 176 20.19 5.43 3.39
CA ILE A 176 20.71 5.34 4.74
C ILE A 176 21.49 4.04 4.86
N ARG A 177 22.72 4.12 5.38
CA ARG A 177 23.49 2.96 5.78
C ARG A 177 22.98 2.54 7.16
N ASP A 178 22.28 1.40 7.24
CA ASP A 178 21.83 0.84 8.52
C ASP A 178 23.07 0.60 9.42
N SER A 179 22.93 0.88 10.73
CA SER A 179 23.93 0.55 11.76
C SER A 179 24.31 -0.93 11.80
N ARG A 180 23.46 -1.81 11.23
CA ARG A 180 23.69 -3.25 11.06
C ARG A 180 24.43 -3.64 9.77
N GLY A 181 24.89 -2.68 8.98
CA GLY A 181 25.72 -2.91 7.79
C GLY A 181 25.00 -3.41 6.54
N LYS A 182 23.67 -3.19 6.44
CA LYS A 182 22.87 -3.45 5.23
C LYS A 182 22.61 -2.19 4.44
#